data_77ee5c9723892111441ae915502d3fc3
#
_entry.id   77ee5c9723892111441ae915502d3fc3
#
_cell.length_a   1.000
_cell.length_b   1.000
_cell.length_c   1.000
_cell.angle_alpha   90.00
_cell.angle_beta   90.00
_cell.angle_gamma   90.00
#
_symmetry.space_group_name_H-M   'P 1'
#
loop_
_entity.id
_entity.type
_entity.pdbx_description
1 polymer ?
#
loop_
_entity_poly.entity_id
_entity_poly.type
_entity_poly.pdbx_seq_one_letter_code
_entity_poly.pdbx_strand_id
1 'polypeptide(L)'
;MADASGREPTQTSRIGPCAALFLYSTAAGLCLSGPVLLTVAGFTGTAGLLLAGVVCTVLCTPLGIVLWAHTDNEREYNRRLDTVGVAATAEVTELTDWDDGEQAGVTVGLRISGPRCPTFEATWKRSKHPALRVGLRIPAVVDPADRLFRIDF
;
A
#
# COMPACT_ATOMS: atom_id res chain seq x y z
N MET A 1 8.45 -28.61 7.09
CA MET A 1 6.98 -28.82 6.94
C MET A 1 6.47 -27.64 6.13
N ALA A 2 6.16 -27.82 4.85
CA ALA A 2 5.58 -26.78 4.02
C ALA A 2 4.16 -26.50 4.53
N ASP A 3 3.91 -25.25 4.85
CA ASP A 3 2.69 -24.79 5.49
C ASP A 3 1.52 -24.84 4.50
N ALA A 4 0.44 -25.51 4.92
CA ALA A 4 -0.69 -25.94 4.07
C ALA A 4 -1.59 -24.80 3.51
N SER A 5 -1.27 -23.56 3.75
CA SER A 5 -2.07 -22.42 3.26
C SER A 5 -1.29 -21.52 2.29
N GLY A 6 -0.81 -21.97 1.19
CA GLY A 6 -0.01 -21.28 0.16
C GLY A 6 -0.28 -19.78 -0.17
N ARG A 7 -0.82 -19.02 0.77
CA ARG A 7 -0.98 -17.57 0.65
C ARG A 7 0.25 -16.84 1.16
N GLU A 8 0.83 -16.01 0.33
CA GLU A 8 1.91 -15.11 0.74
C GLU A 8 1.41 -14.10 1.80
N PRO A 9 2.23 -13.84 2.83
CA PRO A 9 1.90 -12.82 3.82
C PRO A 9 1.78 -11.46 3.16
N THR A 10 0.65 -10.78 3.36
CA THR A 10 0.40 -9.47 2.76
C THR A 10 0.56 -8.40 3.83
N GLN A 11 1.47 -7.47 3.59
CA GLN A 11 1.66 -6.31 4.44
C GLN A 11 0.65 -5.22 4.09
N THR A 12 0.07 -4.60 5.10
CA THR A 12 -0.77 -3.40 4.98
C THR A 12 -0.11 -2.21 5.63
N SER A 13 -0.21 -1.06 5.00
CA SER A 13 0.22 0.22 5.56
C SER A 13 -0.97 0.96 6.16
N ARG A 14 -0.78 1.60 7.32
CA ARG A 14 -1.83 2.40 7.93
C ARG A 14 -2.02 3.70 7.17
N ILE A 15 -3.11 3.82 6.43
CA ILE A 15 -3.48 5.05 5.74
C ILE A 15 -4.35 5.89 6.68
N GLY A 16 -3.80 7.00 7.17
CA GLY A 16 -4.55 7.97 7.99
C GLY A 16 -5.66 8.66 7.17
N PRO A 17 -6.67 9.24 7.84
CA PRO A 17 -7.81 9.87 7.16
C PRO A 17 -7.40 11.02 6.23
N CYS A 18 -6.41 11.82 6.62
CA CYS A 18 -5.90 12.91 5.77
C CYS A 18 -5.19 12.38 4.52
N ALA A 19 -4.38 11.33 4.66
CA ALA A 19 -3.70 10.71 3.52
C ALA A 19 -4.72 10.06 2.57
N ALA A 20 -5.73 9.40 3.09
CA ALA A 20 -6.81 8.84 2.29
C ALA A 20 -7.57 9.92 1.52
N LEU A 21 -7.92 11.04 2.16
CA LEU A 21 -8.58 12.17 1.50
C LEU A 21 -7.72 12.73 0.36
N PHE A 22 -6.43 12.90 0.59
CA PHE A 22 -5.49 13.34 -0.43
C PHE A 22 -5.42 12.38 -1.62
N LEU A 23 -5.31 11.07 -1.36
CA LEU A 23 -5.28 10.04 -2.40
C LEU A 23 -6.56 10.00 -3.23
N TYR A 24 -7.74 10.07 -2.59
CA TYR A 24 -9.02 10.13 -3.30
C TYR A 24 -9.17 11.43 -4.11
N SER A 25 -8.74 12.56 -3.58
CA SER A 25 -8.78 13.82 -4.31
C SER A 25 -7.89 13.80 -5.55
N THR A 26 -6.69 13.20 -5.41
CA THR A 26 -5.77 13.01 -6.54
C THR A 26 -6.34 12.07 -7.58
N ALA A 27 -6.92 10.95 -7.17
CA ALA A 27 -7.55 9.99 -8.07
C ALA A 27 -8.73 10.61 -8.82
N ALA A 28 -9.59 11.36 -8.12
CA ALA A 28 -10.70 12.10 -8.74
C ALA A 28 -10.20 13.16 -9.74
N GLY A 29 -9.17 13.93 -9.37
CA GLY A 29 -8.53 14.90 -10.26
C GLY A 29 -7.99 14.27 -11.53
N LEU A 30 -7.32 13.12 -11.43
CA LEU A 30 -6.85 12.37 -12.58
C LEU A 30 -8.00 11.89 -13.48
N CYS A 31 -9.06 11.33 -12.89
CA CYS A 31 -10.22 10.87 -13.66
C CYS A 31 -10.97 12.00 -14.38
N LEU A 32 -11.04 13.19 -13.75
CA LEU A 32 -11.79 14.33 -14.29
C LEU A 32 -10.99 15.22 -15.24
N SER A 33 -9.66 15.16 -15.21
CA SER A 33 -8.78 16.04 -15.99
C SER A 33 -9.08 15.99 -17.50
N GLY A 34 -9.23 14.80 -18.05
CA GLY A 34 -9.53 14.60 -19.47
C GLY A 34 -10.92 15.13 -19.85
N PRO A 35 -12.01 14.67 -19.22
CA PRO A 35 -13.37 15.16 -19.49
C PRO A 35 -13.50 16.69 -19.36
N VAL A 36 -12.85 17.30 -18.37
CA VAL A 36 -12.85 18.76 -18.20
C VAL A 36 -12.18 19.46 -19.38
N LEU A 37 -10.99 19.01 -19.78
CA LEU A 37 -10.28 19.56 -20.95
C LEU A 37 -11.09 19.41 -22.25
N LEU A 38 -11.72 18.26 -22.46
CA LEU A 38 -12.58 18.02 -23.63
C LEU A 38 -13.79 18.95 -23.65
N THR A 39 -14.41 19.18 -22.49
CA THR A 39 -15.53 20.10 -22.37
C THR A 39 -15.12 21.54 -22.72
N VAL A 40 -13.99 22.01 -22.15
CA VAL A 40 -13.45 23.34 -22.45
C VAL A 40 -13.07 23.46 -23.94
N ALA A 41 -12.47 22.43 -24.52
CA ALA A 41 -12.12 22.40 -25.93
C ALA A 41 -13.36 22.52 -26.85
N GLY A 42 -14.46 21.87 -26.47
CA GLY A 42 -15.74 21.97 -27.17
C GLY A 42 -16.32 23.39 -27.19
N PHE A 43 -16.15 24.14 -26.10
CA PHE A 43 -16.60 25.55 -26.05
C PHE A 43 -15.66 26.54 -26.75
N THR A 44 -14.36 26.28 -26.72
CA THR A 44 -13.35 27.21 -27.27
C THR A 44 -12.95 26.91 -28.71
N GLY A 45 -13.29 25.72 -29.22
CA GLY A 45 -12.90 25.28 -30.58
C GLY A 45 -11.40 25.07 -30.76
N THR A 46 -10.62 24.94 -29.65
CA THR A 46 -9.16 24.89 -29.69
C THR A 46 -8.67 23.46 -29.90
N ALA A 47 -8.11 23.15 -31.09
CA ALA A 47 -7.63 21.81 -31.42
C ALA A 47 -6.57 21.27 -30.45
N GLY A 48 -5.68 22.13 -29.95
CA GLY A 48 -4.67 21.74 -28.96
C GLY A 48 -5.25 21.24 -27.63
N LEU A 49 -6.32 21.90 -27.14
CA LEU A 49 -7.02 21.46 -25.94
C LEU A 49 -7.77 20.14 -26.17
N LEU A 50 -8.30 19.91 -27.36
CA LEU A 50 -8.96 18.67 -27.74
C LEU A 50 -7.95 17.50 -27.68
N LEU A 51 -6.78 17.67 -28.29
CA LEU A 51 -5.72 16.66 -28.26
C LEU A 51 -5.26 16.39 -26.82
N ALA A 52 -5.00 17.45 -26.04
CA ALA A 52 -4.63 17.32 -24.63
C ALA A 52 -5.71 16.59 -23.81
N GLY A 53 -6.98 16.90 -24.01
CA GLY A 53 -8.09 16.25 -23.36
C GLY A 53 -8.19 14.76 -23.66
N VAL A 54 -8.00 14.38 -24.95
CA VAL A 54 -7.95 12.95 -25.35
C VAL A 54 -6.79 12.23 -24.68
N VAL A 55 -5.58 12.80 -24.73
CA VAL A 55 -4.38 12.20 -24.12
C VAL A 55 -4.57 12.06 -22.60
N CYS A 56 -5.05 13.09 -21.92
CA CYS A 56 -5.34 13.01 -20.49
C CYS A 56 -6.41 11.96 -20.17
N THR A 57 -7.47 11.85 -20.98
CA THR A 57 -8.49 10.82 -20.75
C THR A 57 -7.91 9.41 -20.85
N VAL A 58 -7.10 9.16 -21.86
CA VAL A 58 -6.53 7.81 -22.09
C VAL A 58 -5.47 7.44 -21.05
N LEU A 59 -4.67 8.39 -20.58
CA LEU A 59 -3.56 8.12 -19.66
C LEU A 59 -3.96 8.34 -18.19
N CYS A 60 -4.62 9.45 -17.87
CA CYS A 60 -4.88 9.81 -16.48
C CYS A 60 -6.08 9.06 -15.89
N THR A 61 -7.11 8.76 -16.68
CA THR A 61 -8.29 8.05 -16.16
C THR A 61 -7.96 6.65 -15.65
N PRO A 62 -7.23 5.77 -16.39
CA PRO A 62 -6.84 4.47 -15.87
C PRO A 62 -5.98 4.57 -14.60
N LEU A 63 -5.04 5.52 -14.55
CA LEU A 63 -4.21 5.76 -13.38
C LEU A 63 -5.05 6.18 -12.17
N GLY A 64 -6.03 7.05 -12.37
CA GLY A 64 -6.96 7.46 -11.32
C GLY A 64 -7.78 6.30 -10.78
N ILE A 65 -8.29 5.43 -11.66
CA ILE A 65 -9.04 4.23 -11.26
C ILE A 65 -8.16 3.26 -10.48
N VAL A 66 -6.94 3.00 -10.92
CA VAL A 66 -5.99 2.12 -10.23
C VAL A 66 -5.64 2.67 -8.86
N LEU A 67 -5.37 3.98 -8.76
CA LEU A 67 -5.08 4.64 -7.47
C LEU A 67 -6.28 4.56 -6.53
N TRP A 68 -7.49 4.75 -7.03
CA TRP A 68 -8.72 4.62 -6.24
C TRP A 68 -8.88 3.20 -5.69
N ALA A 69 -8.81 2.20 -6.58
CA ALA A 69 -8.96 0.79 -6.20
C ALA A 69 -7.87 0.35 -5.19
N HIS A 70 -6.62 0.80 -5.39
CA HIS A 70 -5.54 0.52 -4.44
C HIS A 70 -5.83 1.11 -3.06
N THR A 71 -6.27 2.37 -3.01
CA THR A 71 -6.61 3.05 -1.76
C THR A 71 -7.79 2.37 -1.03
N ASP A 72 -8.81 1.94 -1.76
CA ASP A 72 -9.95 1.20 -1.20
C ASP A 72 -9.53 -0.14 -0.61
N ASN A 73 -8.70 -0.91 -1.33
CA ASN A 73 -8.20 -2.20 -0.85
C ASN A 73 -7.38 -2.04 0.44
N GLU A 74 -6.47 -1.07 0.50
CA GLU A 74 -5.67 -0.80 1.70
C GLU A 74 -6.55 -0.41 2.90
N ARG A 75 -7.60 0.37 2.67
CA ARG A 75 -8.55 0.75 3.73
C ARG A 75 -9.37 -0.43 4.21
N GLU A 76 -9.84 -1.28 3.31
CA GLU A 76 -10.60 -2.48 3.68
C GLU A 76 -9.71 -3.46 4.47
N TYR A 77 -8.44 -3.64 4.07
CA TYR A 77 -7.49 -4.44 4.82
C TYR A 77 -7.22 -3.87 6.23
N ASN A 78 -7.06 -2.55 6.34
CA ASN A 78 -6.90 -1.91 7.64
C ASN A 78 -8.16 -2.07 8.52
N ARG A 79 -9.36 -1.85 7.97
CA ARG A 79 -10.62 -2.05 8.67
C ARG A 79 -10.79 -3.50 9.15
N ARG A 80 -10.40 -4.45 8.31
CA ARG A 80 -10.43 -5.86 8.66
C ARG A 80 -9.46 -6.19 9.79
N LEU A 81 -8.22 -5.69 9.74
CA LEU A 81 -7.26 -5.84 10.83
C LEU A 81 -7.74 -5.18 12.13
N ASP A 82 -8.46 -4.06 12.05
CA ASP A 82 -9.03 -3.40 13.24
C ASP A 82 -10.20 -4.18 13.85
N THR A 83 -10.92 -5.02 13.07
CA THR A 83 -12.07 -5.80 13.54
C THR A 83 -11.73 -7.22 13.97
N VAL A 84 -10.91 -7.94 13.20
CA VAL A 84 -10.60 -9.36 13.46
C VAL A 84 -9.14 -9.62 13.75
N GLY A 85 -8.30 -8.59 13.67
CA GLY A 85 -6.87 -8.70 13.92
C GLY A 85 -6.55 -9.10 15.35
N VAL A 86 -5.59 -9.98 15.50
CA VAL A 86 -5.06 -10.42 16.80
C VAL A 86 -3.69 -9.82 17.05
N ALA A 87 -3.41 -9.48 18.30
CA ALA A 87 -2.10 -8.99 18.69
C ALA A 87 -1.04 -10.07 18.50
N ALA A 88 0.04 -9.70 17.85
CA ALA A 88 1.20 -10.55 17.58
C ALA A 88 2.49 -9.76 17.81
N THR A 89 3.60 -10.45 17.78
CA THR A 89 4.94 -9.85 17.85
C THR A 89 5.72 -10.24 16.60
N ALA A 90 6.24 -9.26 15.90
CA ALA A 90 7.17 -9.44 14.81
C ALA A 90 8.60 -9.31 15.33
N GLU A 91 9.40 -10.33 15.16
CA GLU A 91 10.82 -10.34 15.48
C GLU A 91 11.64 -10.19 14.20
N VAL A 92 12.54 -9.23 14.17
CA VAL A 92 13.43 -9.00 13.04
C VAL A 92 14.46 -10.13 12.98
N THR A 93 14.44 -10.93 11.91
CA THR A 93 15.33 -12.06 11.70
C THR A 93 16.51 -11.72 10.79
N GLU A 94 16.27 -10.84 9.82
CA GLU A 94 17.27 -10.47 8.82
C GLU A 94 17.09 -9.03 8.39
N LEU A 95 18.18 -8.37 8.01
CA LEU A 95 18.21 -7.04 7.43
C LEU A 95 19.10 -7.08 6.19
N THR A 96 18.50 -6.81 5.02
CA THR A 96 19.22 -6.75 3.75
C THR A 96 19.07 -5.35 3.17
N ASP A 97 20.17 -4.63 3.05
CA ASP A 97 20.16 -3.32 2.40
C ASP A 97 19.87 -3.48 0.90
N TRP A 98 19.05 -2.58 0.35
CA TRP A 98 18.82 -2.49 -1.08
C TRP A 98 18.93 -1.02 -1.52
N ASP A 99 19.45 -0.84 -2.72
CA ASP A 99 19.61 0.46 -3.35
C ASP A 99 19.36 0.26 -4.85
N ASP A 100 18.34 0.92 -5.38
CA ASP A 100 17.99 0.89 -6.81
C ASP A 100 18.45 2.16 -7.55
N GLY A 101 19.27 2.99 -6.90
CA GLY A 101 19.84 4.24 -7.44
C GLY A 101 18.94 5.47 -7.26
N GLU A 102 17.64 5.31 -7.09
CA GLU A 102 16.70 6.40 -6.78
C GLU A 102 16.28 6.40 -5.31
N GLN A 103 16.18 5.22 -4.72
CA GLN A 103 15.80 5.04 -3.32
C GLN A 103 16.66 3.96 -2.67
N ALA A 104 17.17 4.27 -1.49
CA ALA A 104 17.85 3.31 -0.65
C ALA A 104 16.96 2.90 0.52
N GLY A 105 16.92 1.62 0.82
CA GLY A 105 16.10 1.09 1.87
C GLY A 105 16.64 -0.20 2.47
N VAL A 106 15.82 -0.83 3.30
CA VAL A 106 16.13 -2.11 3.91
C VAL A 106 14.94 -3.06 3.74
N THR A 107 15.26 -4.26 3.31
CA THR A 107 14.33 -5.40 3.36
C THR A 107 14.54 -6.09 4.70
N VAL A 108 13.49 -6.16 5.48
CA VAL A 108 13.47 -6.71 6.83
C VAL A 108 12.80 -8.06 6.79
N GLY A 109 13.54 -9.13 7.10
CA GLY A 109 12.96 -10.43 7.38
C GLY A 109 12.30 -10.41 8.75
N LEU A 110 11.08 -10.89 8.85
CA LEU A 110 10.28 -10.90 10.06
C LEU A 110 9.79 -12.30 10.36
N ARG A 111 9.89 -12.69 11.64
CA ARG A 111 9.18 -13.84 12.19
C ARG A 111 8.04 -13.32 13.05
N ILE A 112 6.81 -13.55 12.59
CA ILE A 112 5.60 -13.09 13.28
C ILE A 112 5.04 -14.25 14.09
N SER A 113 4.78 -14.02 15.38
CA SER A 113 4.24 -15.02 16.30
C SER A 113 3.29 -14.38 17.30
N GLY A 114 2.28 -15.13 17.72
CA GLY A 114 1.31 -14.65 18.71
C GLY A 114 0.49 -15.81 19.30
N PRO A 115 -0.22 -15.58 20.42
CA PRO A 115 -0.96 -16.62 21.14
C PRO A 115 -2.12 -17.22 20.35
N ARG A 116 -2.62 -16.50 19.35
CA ARG A 116 -3.75 -16.91 18.48
C ARG A 116 -3.40 -16.94 17.00
N CYS A 117 -2.09 -16.90 16.68
CA CYS A 117 -1.60 -16.87 15.33
C CYS A 117 -0.47 -17.91 15.19
N PRO A 118 -0.51 -18.79 14.18
CA PRO A 118 0.62 -19.66 13.87
C PRO A 118 1.83 -18.80 13.50
N THR A 119 3.01 -19.23 13.90
CA THR A 119 4.25 -18.53 13.52
C THR A 119 4.46 -18.62 12.02
N PHE A 120 4.72 -17.50 11.37
CA PHE A 120 5.05 -17.42 9.95
C PHE A 120 6.15 -16.38 9.70
N GLU A 121 6.79 -16.52 8.55
CA GLU A 121 7.80 -15.57 8.09
C GLU A 121 7.19 -14.59 7.09
N ALA A 122 7.60 -13.34 7.16
CA ALA A 122 7.15 -12.27 6.29
C ALA A 122 8.33 -11.35 5.94
N THR A 123 8.16 -10.60 4.88
CA THR A 123 9.15 -9.61 4.44
C THR A 123 8.53 -8.21 4.50
N TRP A 124 9.30 -7.26 5.02
CA TRP A 124 8.89 -5.88 5.15
C TRP A 124 9.91 -4.93 4.51
N LYS A 125 9.49 -4.20 3.49
CA LYS A 125 10.33 -3.19 2.84
C LYS A 125 10.07 -1.81 3.41
N ARG A 126 11.13 -1.10 3.78
CA ARG A 126 11.03 0.28 4.29
C ARG A 126 12.34 1.06 4.13
N SER A 127 12.25 2.37 4.37
CA SER A 127 13.43 3.22 4.48
C SER A 127 14.30 2.82 5.67
N LYS A 128 15.61 2.97 5.55
CA LYS A 128 16.56 2.64 6.61
C LYS A 128 16.32 3.48 7.86
N HIS A 129 16.20 2.81 8.99
CA HIS A 129 15.97 3.48 10.27
C HIS A 129 16.99 2.96 11.31
N PRO A 130 17.65 3.85 12.09
CA PRO A 130 18.73 3.46 13.00
C PRO A 130 18.30 2.54 14.15
N ALA A 131 17.02 2.53 14.48
CA ALA A 131 16.49 1.61 15.51
C ALA A 131 16.30 0.17 15.03
N LEU A 132 16.35 -0.09 13.71
CA LEU A 132 16.20 -1.43 13.17
C LEU A 132 17.47 -2.24 13.40
N ARG A 133 17.31 -3.38 14.07
CA ARG A 133 18.38 -4.35 14.33
C ARG A 133 17.80 -5.76 14.38
N VAL A 134 18.59 -6.75 14.04
CA VAL A 134 18.23 -8.17 14.19
C VAL A 134 17.94 -8.47 15.66
N GLY A 135 16.89 -9.23 15.91
CA GLY A 135 16.35 -9.51 17.25
C GLY A 135 15.43 -8.44 17.84
N LEU A 136 15.21 -7.32 17.14
CA LEU A 136 14.22 -6.33 17.57
C LEU A 136 12.82 -6.92 17.51
N ARG A 137 12.05 -6.76 18.57
CA ARG A 137 10.64 -7.16 18.66
C ARG A 137 9.74 -5.95 18.52
N ILE A 138 8.83 -6.02 17.58
CA ILE A 138 7.92 -4.93 17.21
C ILE A 138 6.48 -5.44 17.37
N PRO A 139 5.57 -4.64 17.97
CA PRO A 139 4.17 -5.02 18.01
C PRO A 139 3.59 -5.08 16.59
N ALA A 140 2.78 -6.10 16.35
CA ALA A 140 2.10 -6.32 15.09
C ALA A 140 0.65 -6.73 15.33
N VAL A 141 -0.20 -6.44 14.37
CA VAL A 141 -1.58 -6.93 14.30
C VAL A 141 -1.70 -7.82 13.10
N VAL A 142 -2.28 -9.00 13.28
CA VAL A 142 -2.34 -10.04 12.24
C VAL A 142 -3.77 -10.58 12.12
N ASP A 143 -4.24 -10.74 10.89
CA ASP A 143 -5.39 -11.60 10.59
C ASP A 143 -4.87 -13.03 10.33
N PRO A 144 -5.13 -13.98 11.24
CA PRO A 144 -4.60 -15.34 11.10
C PRO A 144 -5.20 -16.12 9.93
N ALA A 145 -6.36 -15.71 9.41
CA ALA A 145 -7.04 -16.38 8.32
C ALA A 145 -6.38 -16.13 6.96
N ASP A 146 -5.94 -14.89 6.71
CA ASP A 146 -5.38 -14.47 5.42
C ASP A 146 -3.89 -14.08 5.49
N ARG A 147 -3.24 -14.21 6.67
CA ARG A 147 -1.86 -13.76 6.92
C ARG A 147 -1.62 -12.29 6.57
N LEU A 148 -2.68 -11.51 6.69
CA LEU A 148 -2.60 -10.08 6.56
C LEU A 148 -1.97 -9.51 7.83
N PHE A 149 -0.97 -8.65 7.71
CA PHE A 149 -0.32 -8.10 8.90
C PHE A 149 -0.01 -6.61 8.75
N ARG A 150 -0.03 -5.93 9.88
CA ARG A 150 0.37 -4.54 10.03
C ARG A 150 1.35 -4.42 11.20
N ILE A 151 2.40 -3.65 10.98
CA ILE A 151 3.43 -3.37 11.98
C ILE A 151 3.21 -1.96 12.51
N ASP A 152 3.06 -1.83 13.82
CA ASP A 152 2.96 -0.55 14.50
C ASP A 152 4.37 -0.14 15.01
N PHE A 153 5.14 0.56 14.14
CA PHE A 153 6.52 0.98 14.41
C PHE A 153 6.65 2.50 14.44
#